data_883198235782be9df7bb297d2602f656
#
_entry.id   883198235782be9df7bb297d2602f656
#
_cell.length_a   1.000
_cell.length_b   1.000
_cell.length_c   1.000
_cell.angle_alpha   90.00
_cell.angle_beta   90.00
_cell.angle_gamma   90.00
#
_symmetry.space_group_name_H-M   'P 1'
#
loop_
_entity.id
_entity.type
_entity.pdbx_description
1 polymer ?
#
loop_
_entity_poly.entity_id
_entity_poly.type
_entity_poly.pdbx_seq_one_letter_code
_entity_poly.pdbx_strand_id
1 'polypeptide(L)'
;YDACFICIGAGLPMFLGIPGENLNGVCSANEYLTRANLMKAYLFPEYETPIKVGKRVAVLGGGNVAMDSARVALRLGAEKVYLIYRRSGAEMPARKAEVHHAREEGIEFVLLTNPTRFIDDGKGNVCAVECIKMELGEPDESGRRRPVPVKGSEFLIEIDVAIPALGTRANPILTKTVPDITVNRSGYIVAEEGTGMTSKPGVFAGGDIVTGSATVILAMGAGRRAANAINDYLKWKHWDMRNNGN
;
A
#
# COMPACT_ATOMS: atom_id res chain seq x y z
N TYR A 1 -7.29 31.39 -5.17
CA TYR A 1 -7.08 31.04 -3.75
C TYR A 1 -5.73 31.58 -3.31
N ASP A 2 -5.64 32.01 -2.05
CA ASP A 2 -4.43 32.63 -1.48
C ASP A 2 -3.50 31.63 -0.82
N ALA A 3 -4.02 30.46 -0.43
CA ALA A 3 -3.25 29.31 0.04
C ALA A 3 -3.91 28.00 -0.37
N CYS A 4 -3.12 26.93 -0.41
CA CYS A 4 -3.59 25.59 -0.74
C CYS A 4 -2.98 24.58 0.25
N PHE A 5 -3.78 23.60 0.72
CA PHE A 5 -3.30 22.49 1.51
C PHE A 5 -3.46 21.17 0.75
N ILE A 6 -2.35 20.47 0.50
CA ILE A 6 -2.32 19.19 -0.21
C ILE A 6 -2.32 18.05 0.81
N CYS A 7 -3.41 17.27 0.84
CA CYS A 7 -3.61 16.14 1.77
C CYS A 7 -4.23 14.92 1.07
N ILE A 8 -3.75 14.59 -0.12
CA ILE A 8 -4.31 13.56 -1.01
C ILE A 8 -3.92 12.12 -0.63
N GLY A 9 -3.20 11.95 0.46
CA GLY A 9 -2.76 10.64 0.95
C GLY A 9 -1.72 9.96 0.07
N ALA A 10 -1.53 8.65 0.28
CA ALA A 10 -0.60 7.78 -0.44
C ALA A 10 -1.29 6.45 -0.78
N GLY A 11 -2.38 6.50 -1.53
CA GLY A 11 -3.25 5.34 -1.80
C GLY A 11 -2.93 4.56 -3.07
N LEU A 12 -1.86 4.91 -3.83
CA LEU A 12 -1.51 4.18 -5.04
C LEU A 12 -0.88 2.82 -4.68
N PRO A 13 -1.52 1.69 -5.02
CA PRO A 13 -0.99 0.38 -4.66
C PRO A 13 0.36 0.09 -5.32
N MET A 14 1.20 -0.62 -4.58
CA MET A 14 2.47 -1.13 -5.10
C MET A 14 2.29 -2.53 -5.66
N PHE A 15 2.93 -2.78 -6.81
CA PHE A 15 2.98 -4.06 -7.47
C PHE A 15 4.42 -4.62 -7.44
N LEU A 16 4.58 -5.91 -7.71
CA LEU A 16 5.87 -6.59 -7.73
C LEU A 16 6.70 -6.23 -8.97
N GLY A 17 6.04 -5.87 -10.07
CA GLY A 17 6.68 -5.65 -11.36
C GLY A 17 7.11 -6.98 -12.03
N ILE A 18 6.42 -8.07 -11.76
CA ILE A 18 6.70 -9.40 -12.32
C ILE A 18 5.75 -9.76 -13.46
N PRO A 19 6.15 -10.67 -14.37
CA PRO A 19 5.26 -11.12 -15.44
C PRO A 19 3.94 -11.69 -14.93
N GLY A 20 2.85 -11.37 -15.62
CA GLY A 20 1.52 -11.89 -15.34
C GLY A 20 0.71 -11.09 -14.30
N GLU A 21 1.22 -9.96 -13.78
CA GLU A 21 0.46 -9.13 -12.82
C GLU A 21 -0.83 -8.52 -13.41
N ASN A 22 -0.97 -8.52 -14.74
CA ASN A 22 -2.15 -8.04 -15.44
C ASN A 22 -3.19 -9.13 -15.75
N LEU A 23 -2.98 -10.36 -15.31
CA LEU A 23 -3.92 -11.46 -15.50
C LEU A 23 -5.20 -11.25 -14.67
N ASN A 24 -6.32 -11.75 -15.19
CA ASN A 24 -7.57 -11.80 -14.45
C ASN A 24 -7.40 -12.64 -13.16
N GLY A 25 -7.85 -12.12 -12.04
CA GLY A 25 -7.66 -12.74 -10.73
C GLY A 25 -6.45 -12.22 -9.96
N VAL A 26 -5.64 -11.33 -10.56
CA VAL A 26 -4.62 -10.56 -9.85
C VAL A 26 -5.17 -9.17 -9.57
N CYS A 27 -5.28 -8.79 -8.30
CA CYS A 27 -5.75 -7.46 -7.89
C CYS A 27 -5.06 -7.00 -6.62
N SER A 28 -4.83 -5.70 -6.47
CA SER A 28 -4.20 -5.17 -5.27
C SER A 28 -5.05 -5.39 -4.02
N ALA A 29 -4.41 -5.49 -2.85
CA ALA A 29 -5.11 -5.60 -1.57
C ALA A 29 -6.08 -4.44 -1.33
N ASN A 30 -5.73 -3.23 -1.75
CA ASN A 30 -6.62 -2.07 -1.64
C ASN A 30 -7.90 -2.27 -2.46
N GLU A 31 -7.77 -2.72 -3.70
CA GLU A 31 -8.93 -3.00 -4.55
C GLU A 31 -9.77 -4.14 -3.95
N TYR A 32 -9.13 -5.25 -3.57
CA TYR A 32 -9.81 -6.40 -2.99
C TYR A 32 -10.62 -6.05 -1.75
N LEU A 33 -9.99 -5.37 -0.79
CA LEU A 33 -10.65 -4.96 0.46
C LEU A 33 -11.71 -3.88 0.24
N THR A 34 -11.51 -2.95 -0.70
CA THR A 34 -12.52 -1.95 -1.05
C THR A 34 -13.75 -2.62 -1.65
N ARG A 35 -13.57 -3.54 -2.60
CA ARG A 35 -14.68 -4.31 -3.18
C ARG A 35 -15.42 -5.11 -2.12
N ALA A 36 -14.68 -5.86 -1.30
CA ALA A 36 -15.27 -6.71 -0.27
C ALA A 36 -16.02 -5.90 0.79
N ASN A 37 -15.36 -4.91 1.42
CA ASN A 37 -15.88 -4.27 2.63
C ASN A 37 -16.73 -3.03 2.31
N LEU A 38 -16.21 -2.09 1.50
CA LEU A 38 -16.90 -0.83 1.24
C LEU A 38 -18.02 -1.01 0.21
N MET A 39 -17.73 -1.74 -0.87
CA MET A 39 -18.69 -1.98 -1.95
C MET A 39 -19.54 -3.23 -1.75
N LYS A 40 -19.39 -3.93 -0.62
CA LYS A 40 -20.18 -5.08 -0.20
C LYS A 40 -20.28 -6.19 -1.25
N ALA A 41 -19.18 -6.49 -1.94
CA ALA A 41 -19.15 -7.45 -3.03
C ALA A 41 -19.64 -8.87 -2.65
N TYR A 42 -19.67 -9.19 -1.36
CA TYR A 42 -20.25 -10.43 -0.82
C TYR A 42 -21.78 -10.52 -0.95
N LEU A 43 -22.44 -9.40 -1.26
CA LEU A 43 -23.89 -9.34 -1.53
C LEU A 43 -24.22 -9.25 -3.03
N PHE A 44 -23.24 -9.49 -3.92
CA PHE A 44 -23.52 -9.53 -5.35
C PHE A 44 -24.57 -10.62 -5.67
N PRO A 45 -25.59 -10.38 -6.54
CA PRO A 45 -25.84 -9.20 -7.37
C PRO A 45 -26.71 -8.09 -6.72
N GLU A 46 -27.09 -8.20 -5.46
CA GLU A 46 -27.83 -7.14 -4.76
C GLU A 46 -27.06 -5.81 -4.74
N TYR A 47 -25.72 -5.91 -4.59
CA TYR A 47 -24.77 -4.83 -4.81
C TYR A 47 -24.02 -5.08 -6.13
N GLU A 48 -23.87 -4.06 -6.95
CA GLU A 48 -23.42 -4.18 -8.35
C GLU A 48 -21.93 -4.53 -8.52
N THR A 49 -21.15 -4.55 -7.46
CA THR A 49 -19.70 -4.83 -7.54
C THR A 49 -19.42 -6.33 -7.37
N PRO A 50 -18.97 -7.04 -8.42
CA PRO A 50 -18.55 -8.42 -8.29
C PRO A 50 -17.15 -8.54 -7.66
N ILE A 51 -16.87 -9.69 -7.06
CA ILE A 51 -15.52 -10.07 -6.61
C ILE A 51 -15.23 -11.52 -7.01
N LYS A 52 -14.02 -11.77 -7.51
CA LYS A 52 -13.57 -13.14 -7.77
C LYS A 52 -13.11 -13.73 -6.44
N VAL A 53 -13.88 -14.67 -5.89
CA VAL A 53 -13.55 -15.32 -4.62
C VAL A 53 -12.33 -16.24 -4.78
N GLY A 54 -12.36 -17.14 -5.78
CA GLY A 54 -11.34 -18.19 -5.96
C GLY A 54 -11.38 -19.26 -4.86
N LYS A 55 -10.96 -20.46 -5.19
CA LYS A 55 -10.81 -21.54 -4.20
C LYS A 55 -9.47 -21.45 -3.47
N ARG A 56 -8.41 -21.13 -4.21
CA ARG A 56 -7.04 -20.99 -3.73
C ARG A 56 -6.58 -19.56 -3.94
N VAL A 57 -6.32 -18.87 -2.85
CA VAL A 57 -5.94 -17.45 -2.87
C VAL A 57 -4.53 -17.29 -2.34
N ALA A 58 -3.67 -16.58 -3.09
CA ALA A 58 -2.35 -16.18 -2.62
C ALA A 58 -2.34 -14.69 -2.26
N VAL A 59 -2.04 -14.38 -1.01
CA VAL A 59 -1.80 -13.01 -0.55
C VAL A 59 -0.30 -12.78 -0.43
N LEU A 60 0.22 -11.75 -1.09
CA LEU A 60 1.65 -11.49 -1.22
C LEU A 60 2.05 -10.31 -0.34
N GLY A 61 2.61 -10.60 0.82
CA GLY A 61 3.02 -9.56 1.77
C GLY A 61 2.99 -10.03 3.23
N GLY A 62 3.47 -9.20 4.15
CA GLY A 62 3.58 -9.55 5.57
C GLY A 62 3.10 -8.44 6.52
N GLY A 63 2.41 -7.42 6.01
CA GLY A 63 1.84 -6.33 6.80
C GLY A 63 0.40 -6.59 7.26
N ASN A 64 -0.18 -5.66 8.05
CA ASN A 64 -1.57 -5.80 8.52
C ASN A 64 -2.56 -5.94 7.37
N VAL A 65 -2.37 -5.19 6.26
CA VAL A 65 -3.24 -5.27 5.08
C VAL A 65 -3.20 -6.67 4.44
N ALA A 66 -2.05 -7.37 4.51
CA ALA A 66 -1.96 -8.75 4.05
C ALA A 66 -2.76 -9.71 4.96
N MET A 67 -2.72 -9.50 6.28
CA MET A 67 -3.54 -10.26 7.23
C MET A 67 -5.03 -10.04 6.96
N ASP A 68 -5.45 -8.76 6.80
CA ASP A 68 -6.84 -8.40 6.50
C ASP A 68 -7.31 -9.06 5.20
N SER A 69 -6.50 -8.98 4.12
CA SER A 69 -6.83 -9.57 2.82
C SER A 69 -6.97 -11.09 2.90
N ALA A 70 -6.07 -11.76 3.60
CA ALA A 70 -6.09 -13.21 3.76
C ALA A 70 -7.33 -13.67 4.54
N ARG A 71 -7.64 -13.00 5.65
CA ARG A 71 -8.82 -13.32 6.48
C ARG A 71 -10.13 -13.01 5.75
N VAL A 72 -10.19 -11.91 4.99
CA VAL A 72 -11.36 -11.59 4.15
C VAL A 72 -11.55 -12.64 3.05
N ALA A 73 -10.46 -13.12 2.42
CA ALA A 73 -10.54 -14.18 1.41
C ALA A 73 -11.17 -15.47 1.97
N LEU A 74 -10.77 -15.90 3.17
CA LEU A 74 -11.39 -17.04 3.84
C LEU A 74 -12.89 -16.80 4.10
N ARG A 75 -13.26 -15.64 4.63
CA ARG A 75 -14.65 -15.29 4.93
C ARG A 75 -15.53 -15.19 3.68
N LEU A 76 -14.95 -14.87 2.54
CA LEU A 76 -15.64 -14.90 1.25
C LEU A 76 -15.81 -16.31 0.67
N GLY A 77 -15.20 -17.34 1.29
CA GLY A 77 -15.39 -18.73 0.93
C GLY A 77 -14.22 -19.38 0.18
N ALA A 78 -13.02 -18.79 0.23
CA ALA A 78 -11.83 -19.48 -0.26
C ALA A 78 -11.57 -20.77 0.53
N GLU A 79 -11.29 -21.88 -0.18
CA GLU A 79 -11.00 -23.18 0.44
C GLU A 79 -9.59 -23.21 1.04
N LYS A 80 -8.66 -22.47 0.44
CA LYS A 80 -7.27 -22.38 0.88
C LYS A 80 -6.69 -20.98 0.63
N VAL A 81 -6.04 -20.41 1.64
CA VAL A 81 -5.38 -19.12 1.55
C VAL A 81 -3.92 -19.25 1.94
N TYR A 82 -3.03 -18.86 1.02
CA TYR A 82 -1.59 -18.79 1.22
C TYR A 82 -1.19 -17.36 1.51
N LEU A 83 -0.43 -17.13 2.58
CA LEU A 83 0.24 -15.87 2.83
C LEU A 83 1.71 -16.02 2.50
N ILE A 84 2.12 -15.50 1.34
CA ILE A 84 3.48 -15.61 0.81
C ILE A 84 4.30 -14.41 1.26
N TYR A 85 5.40 -14.66 1.97
CA TYR A 85 6.25 -13.61 2.48
C TYR A 85 7.74 -13.92 2.31
N ARG A 86 8.47 -12.96 1.75
CA ARG A 86 9.90 -13.12 1.38
C ARG A 86 10.88 -13.20 2.53
N ARG A 87 10.46 -12.91 3.77
CA ARG A 87 11.28 -13.01 4.98
C ARG A 87 10.67 -14.02 5.95
N SER A 88 11.27 -14.15 7.12
CA SER A 88 10.71 -15.01 8.18
C SER A 88 9.59 -14.33 8.95
N GLY A 89 8.93 -15.08 9.84
CA GLY A 89 7.88 -14.55 10.70
C GLY A 89 8.36 -13.48 11.68
N ALA A 90 9.66 -13.48 12.01
CA ALA A 90 10.25 -12.47 12.91
C ALA A 90 10.33 -11.09 12.26
N GLU A 91 10.52 -11.02 10.94
CA GLU A 91 10.61 -9.77 10.18
C GLU A 91 9.24 -9.28 9.67
N MET A 92 8.13 -9.94 10.01
CA MET A 92 6.80 -9.51 9.60
C MET A 92 6.43 -8.16 10.26
N PRO A 93 6.06 -7.13 9.48
CA PRO A 93 5.66 -5.84 10.04
C PRO A 93 4.23 -5.84 10.59
N ALA A 94 3.44 -6.90 10.37
CA ALA A 94 2.11 -7.03 10.93
C ALA A 94 2.15 -7.15 12.47
N ARG A 95 1.10 -6.67 13.11
CA ARG A 95 0.92 -6.83 14.56
C ARG A 95 0.86 -8.31 14.92
N LYS A 96 1.53 -8.71 16.01
CA LYS A 96 1.57 -10.12 16.46
C LYS A 96 0.19 -10.73 16.66
N ALA A 97 -0.77 -9.94 17.16
CA ALA A 97 -2.15 -10.36 17.32
C ALA A 97 -2.82 -10.72 15.98
N GLU A 98 -2.61 -9.88 14.93
CA GLU A 98 -3.18 -10.13 13.60
C GLU A 98 -2.57 -11.39 12.95
N VAL A 99 -1.26 -11.60 13.13
CA VAL A 99 -0.59 -12.84 12.67
C VAL A 99 -1.15 -14.07 13.41
N HIS A 100 -1.41 -13.93 14.71
CA HIS A 100 -1.98 -15.01 15.52
C HIS A 100 -3.39 -15.37 15.04
N HIS A 101 -4.29 -14.39 14.92
CA HIS A 101 -5.64 -14.59 14.40
C HIS A 101 -5.64 -15.21 12.99
N ALA A 102 -4.75 -14.77 12.11
CA ALA A 102 -4.65 -15.33 10.76
C ALA A 102 -4.28 -16.82 10.78
N ARG A 103 -3.40 -17.24 11.71
CA ARG A 103 -3.04 -18.65 11.89
C ARG A 103 -4.18 -19.47 12.48
N GLU A 104 -4.87 -18.94 13.49
CA GLU A 104 -6.04 -19.60 14.09
C GLU A 104 -7.16 -19.82 13.08
N GLU A 105 -7.35 -18.90 12.15
CA GLU A 105 -8.32 -19.02 11.06
C GLU A 105 -7.88 -20.00 9.94
N GLY A 106 -6.67 -20.58 10.01
CA GLY A 106 -6.21 -21.61 9.08
C GLY A 106 -5.46 -21.08 7.85
N ILE A 107 -5.01 -19.82 7.85
CA ILE A 107 -4.16 -19.28 6.76
C ILE A 107 -2.81 -19.96 6.77
N GLU A 108 -2.38 -20.48 5.61
CA GLU A 108 -1.10 -21.13 5.42
C GLU A 108 0.01 -20.12 5.14
N PHE A 109 0.98 -20.02 6.04
CA PHE A 109 2.11 -19.09 5.92
C PHE A 109 3.25 -19.73 5.12
N VAL A 110 3.48 -19.26 3.92
CA VAL A 110 4.59 -19.64 3.03
C VAL A 110 5.69 -18.61 3.18
N LEU A 111 6.50 -18.76 4.20
CA LEU A 111 7.58 -17.84 4.56
C LEU A 111 8.85 -18.12 3.75
N LEU A 112 9.80 -17.17 3.76
CA LEU A 112 11.06 -17.26 3.01
C LEU A 112 10.81 -17.61 1.54
N THR A 113 9.79 -16.98 0.96
CA THR A 113 9.32 -17.27 -0.39
C THR A 113 8.96 -15.98 -1.10
N ASN A 114 9.47 -15.81 -2.32
CA ASN A 114 9.20 -14.62 -3.13
C ASN A 114 8.61 -15.04 -4.49
N PRO A 115 7.49 -14.44 -4.92
CA PRO A 115 6.94 -14.71 -6.24
C PRO A 115 7.86 -14.16 -7.34
N THR A 116 7.97 -14.87 -8.46
CA THR A 116 8.77 -14.50 -9.63
C THR A 116 7.93 -14.21 -10.86
N ARG A 117 6.79 -14.89 -11.01
CA ARG A 117 5.80 -14.62 -12.07
C ARG A 117 4.46 -15.27 -11.76
N PHE A 118 3.40 -14.78 -12.38
CA PHE A 118 2.09 -15.42 -12.42
C PHE A 118 1.94 -16.20 -13.72
N ILE A 119 1.28 -17.35 -13.63
CA ILE A 119 1.08 -18.27 -14.76
C ILE A 119 -0.34 -18.12 -15.28
N ASP A 120 -0.45 -17.96 -16.60
CA ASP A 120 -1.72 -17.89 -17.33
C ASP A 120 -2.28 -19.30 -17.59
N ASP A 121 -3.60 -19.47 -17.48
CA ASP A 121 -4.32 -20.68 -17.86
C ASP A 121 -4.52 -20.81 -19.40
N GLY A 122 -3.97 -19.89 -20.20
CA GLY A 122 -4.16 -19.78 -21.63
C GLY A 122 -5.44 -19.04 -22.04
N LYS A 123 -6.21 -18.54 -21.07
CA LYS A 123 -7.45 -17.75 -21.27
C LYS A 123 -7.38 -16.37 -20.60
N GLY A 124 -6.19 -15.98 -20.16
CA GLY A 124 -5.96 -14.71 -19.50
C GLY A 124 -6.29 -14.69 -17.99
N ASN A 125 -6.45 -15.85 -17.35
CA ASN A 125 -6.63 -15.90 -15.90
C ASN A 125 -5.40 -16.46 -15.22
N VAL A 126 -5.12 -16.01 -13.99
CA VAL A 126 -4.08 -16.61 -13.17
C VAL A 126 -4.50 -18.03 -12.75
N CYS A 127 -3.59 -19.00 -12.89
CA CYS A 127 -3.80 -20.38 -12.45
C CYS A 127 -2.70 -20.89 -11.50
N ALA A 128 -1.55 -20.23 -11.46
CA ALA A 128 -0.48 -20.50 -10.50
C ALA A 128 0.42 -19.27 -10.30
N VAL A 129 1.19 -19.29 -9.22
CA VAL A 129 2.31 -18.39 -9.00
C VAL A 129 3.60 -19.18 -8.90
N GLU A 130 4.60 -18.80 -9.68
CA GLU A 130 5.95 -19.30 -9.53
C GLU A 130 6.64 -18.51 -8.43
N CYS A 131 7.27 -19.24 -7.51
CA CYS A 131 7.96 -18.70 -6.37
C CYS A 131 9.39 -19.23 -6.32
N ILE A 132 10.29 -18.47 -5.69
CA ILE A 132 11.65 -18.87 -5.37
C ILE A 132 11.84 -18.84 -3.85
N LYS A 133 12.59 -19.80 -3.29
CA LYS A 133 12.96 -19.79 -1.87
C LYS A 133 13.94 -18.68 -1.57
N MET A 134 13.87 -18.15 -0.36
CA MET A 134 14.71 -17.08 0.13
C MET A 134 15.49 -17.50 1.35
N GLU A 135 16.69 -16.93 1.52
CA GLU A 135 17.47 -16.96 2.75
C GLU A 135 17.59 -15.56 3.33
N LEU A 136 17.89 -15.47 4.61
CA LEU A 136 18.07 -14.18 5.28
C LEU A 136 19.55 -13.84 5.37
N GLY A 137 19.94 -12.76 4.69
CA GLY A 137 21.26 -12.15 4.78
C GLY A 137 21.37 -11.12 5.91
N GLU A 138 22.29 -10.17 5.75
CA GLU A 138 22.50 -9.08 6.70
C GLU A 138 21.30 -8.14 6.80
N PRO A 139 21.13 -7.44 7.93
CA PRO A 139 20.07 -6.45 8.10
C PRO A 139 20.13 -5.32 7.04
N ASP A 140 18.98 -4.86 6.59
CA ASP A 140 18.83 -3.67 5.76
C ASP A 140 18.72 -2.38 6.62
N GLU A 141 18.56 -1.21 5.99
CA GLU A 141 18.45 0.08 6.67
C GLU A 141 17.26 0.16 7.66
N SER A 142 16.28 -0.72 7.52
CA SER A 142 15.15 -0.84 8.45
C SER A 142 15.42 -1.77 9.64
N GLY A 143 16.63 -2.34 9.74
CA GLY A 143 17.03 -3.30 10.76
C GLY A 143 16.49 -4.72 10.52
N ARG A 144 15.76 -4.97 9.42
CA ARG A 144 15.23 -6.30 9.07
C ARG A 144 16.21 -7.03 8.15
N ARG A 145 16.39 -8.33 8.37
CA ARG A 145 17.27 -9.14 7.55
C ARG A 145 16.84 -9.14 6.08
N ARG A 146 17.81 -8.91 5.19
CA ARG A 146 17.59 -8.80 3.74
C ARG A 146 17.29 -10.19 3.15
N PRO A 147 16.20 -10.35 2.37
CA PRO A 147 15.93 -11.61 1.70
C PRO A 147 16.86 -11.79 0.50
N VAL A 148 17.48 -12.96 0.39
CA VAL A 148 18.40 -13.34 -0.69
C VAL A 148 17.82 -14.56 -1.40
N PRO A 149 17.64 -14.55 -2.73
CA PRO A 149 17.06 -15.68 -3.46
C PRO A 149 18.03 -16.87 -3.52
N VAL A 150 17.50 -18.07 -3.31
CA VAL A 150 18.21 -19.35 -3.47
C VAL A 150 18.05 -19.81 -4.91
N LYS A 151 19.08 -19.70 -5.73
CA LYS A 151 19.04 -20.07 -7.14
C LYS A 151 18.68 -21.55 -7.34
N GLY A 152 17.82 -21.85 -8.31
CA GLY A 152 17.40 -23.21 -8.65
C GLY A 152 16.39 -23.80 -7.66
N SER A 153 15.74 -22.98 -6.86
CA SER A 153 14.73 -23.39 -5.89
C SER A 153 13.30 -22.99 -6.30
N GLU A 154 13.11 -22.70 -7.57
CA GLU A 154 11.83 -22.28 -8.12
C GLU A 154 10.78 -23.40 -7.99
N PHE A 155 9.55 -23.04 -7.64
CA PHE A 155 8.43 -23.96 -7.52
C PHE A 155 7.10 -23.26 -7.80
N LEU A 156 6.07 -24.03 -8.08
CA LEU A 156 4.74 -23.53 -8.39
C LEU A 156 3.79 -23.72 -7.19
N ILE A 157 2.94 -22.74 -6.97
CA ILE A 157 1.77 -22.83 -6.11
C ILE A 157 0.55 -22.58 -6.99
N GLU A 158 -0.36 -23.53 -7.06
CA GLU A 158 -1.62 -23.38 -7.79
C GLU A 158 -2.54 -22.41 -7.06
N ILE A 159 -3.08 -21.42 -7.77
CA ILE A 159 -3.96 -20.38 -7.25
C ILE A 159 -5.02 -20.00 -8.27
N ASP A 160 -6.10 -19.40 -7.82
CA ASP A 160 -7.16 -18.85 -8.65
C ASP A 160 -7.24 -17.33 -8.54
N VAL A 161 -6.67 -16.77 -7.44
CA VAL A 161 -6.62 -15.34 -7.15
C VAL A 161 -5.28 -15.02 -6.50
N ALA A 162 -4.68 -13.89 -6.89
CA ALA A 162 -3.48 -13.34 -6.27
C ALA A 162 -3.76 -11.91 -5.78
N ILE A 163 -3.34 -11.61 -4.55
CA ILE A 163 -3.57 -10.33 -3.90
C ILE A 163 -2.23 -9.73 -3.45
N PRO A 164 -1.55 -8.94 -4.30
CA PRO A 164 -0.41 -8.14 -3.86
C PRO A 164 -0.78 -7.17 -2.73
N ALA A 165 -0.16 -7.34 -1.55
CA ALA A 165 -0.36 -6.56 -0.33
C ALA A 165 0.97 -5.91 0.11
N LEU A 166 1.61 -5.17 -0.81
CA LEU A 166 2.96 -4.64 -0.69
C LEU A 166 3.02 -3.22 -0.10
N GLY A 167 1.85 -2.68 0.28
CA GLY A 167 1.68 -1.31 0.70
C GLY A 167 1.32 -0.37 -0.44
N THR A 168 1.34 0.92 -0.13
CA THR A 168 0.92 1.99 -1.03
C THR A 168 1.98 3.10 -1.07
N ARG A 169 1.88 3.96 -2.09
CA ARG A 169 2.76 5.11 -2.29
C ARG A 169 1.98 6.35 -2.72
N ALA A 170 2.64 7.50 -2.70
CA ALA A 170 2.11 8.73 -3.24
C ALA A 170 1.77 8.58 -4.73
N ASN A 171 0.62 9.14 -5.14
CA ASN A 171 0.27 9.20 -6.56
C ASN A 171 1.07 10.34 -7.23
N PRO A 172 1.90 10.05 -8.25
CA PRO A 172 2.76 11.04 -8.87
C PRO A 172 2.02 12.01 -9.82
N ILE A 173 0.72 11.83 -10.06
CA ILE A 173 -0.03 12.66 -11.01
C ILE A 173 0.08 14.14 -10.64
N LEU A 174 -0.19 14.50 -9.39
CA LEU A 174 -0.12 15.87 -8.92
C LEU A 174 1.30 16.45 -9.05
N THR A 175 2.30 15.75 -8.52
CA THR A 175 3.67 16.24 -8.47
C THR A 175 4.34 16.32 -9.84
N LYS A 176 3.89 15.52 -10.81
CA LYS A 176 4.32 15.63 -12.22
C LYS A 176 3.74 16.87 -12.92
N THR A 177 2.54 17.30 -12.53
CA THR A 177 1.90 18.50 -13.12
C THR A 177 2.33 19.79 -12.46
N VAL A 178 2.94 19.73 -11.27
CA VAL A 178 3.41 20.90 -10.51
C VAL A 178 4.90 20.71 -10.15
N PRO A 179 5.83 20.92 -11.11
CA PRO A 179 7.25 20.62 -10.92
C PRO A 179 7.95 21.50 -9.87
N ASP A 180 7.34 22.62 -9.50
CA ASP A 180 7.86 23.56 -8.47
C ASP A 180 7.75 23.00 -7.04
N ILE A 181 6.98 21.90 -6.86
CA ILE A 181 6.87 21.24 -5.57
C ILE A 181 7.97 20.18 -5.46
N THR A 182 8.88 20.38 -4.52
CA THR A 182 9.97 19.43 -4.26
C THR A 182 9.41 18.12 -3.70
N VAL A 183 9.87 17.00 -4.26
CA VAL A 183 9.58 15.65 -3.76
C VAL A 183 10.88 14.94 -3.37
N ASN A 184 10.78 14.02 -2.41
CA ASN A 184 11.89 13.17 -2.03
C ASN A 184 12.10 12.01 -3.04
N ARG A 185 13.13 11.19 -2.83
CA ARG A 185 13.46 10.03 -3.70
C ARG A 185 12.33 9.02 -3.83
N SER A 186 11.41 8.96 -2.88
CA SER A 186 10.25 8.06 -2.87
C SER A 186 8.99 8.70 -3.46
N GLY A 187 9.07 9.95 -3.95
CA GLY A 187 7.96 10.66 -4.57
C GLY A 187 6.99 11.35 -3.61
N TYR A 188 7.32 11.42 -2.31
CA TYR A 188 6.53 12.17 -1.32
C TYR A 188 6.91 13.65 -1.33
N ILE A 189 5.92 14.52 -1.10
CA ILE A 189 6.15 15.96 -1.01
C ILE A 189 7.05 16.27 0.18
N VAL A 190 8.09 17.08 -0.05
CA VAL A 190 8.91 17.63 1.02
C VAL A 190 8.20 18.83 1.63
N ALA A 191 7.88 18.76 2.90
CA ALA A 191 7.25 19.83 3.65
C ALA A 191 7.94 20.01 5.01
N GLU A 192 7.95 21.24 5.51
CA GLU A 192 8.48 21.57 6.83
C GLU A 192 7.60 20.94 7.93
N GLU A 193 8.20 20.24 8.86
CA GLU A 193 7.48 19.45 9.88
C GLU A 193 6.57 20.29 10.78
N GLY A 194 7.02 21.50 11.15
CA GLY A 194 6.29 22.40 12.05
C GLY A 194 5.10 23.10 11.41
N THR A 195 5.15 23.40 10.12
CA THR A 195 4.19 24.24 9.40
C THR A 195 3.48 23.55 8.27
N GLY A 196 4.07 22.48 7.72
CA GLY A 196 3.61 21.85 6.48
C GLY A 196 3.93 22.67 5.21
N MET A 197 4.75 23.74 5.29
CA MET A 197 5.13 24.54 4.12
C MET A 197 5.92 23.69 3.12
N THR A 198 5.58 23.84 1.84
CA THR A 198 6.32 23.20 0.74
C THR A 198 7.34 24.18 0.13
N SER A 199 8.10 23.71 -0.87
CA SER A 199 8.98 24.60 -1.66
C SER A 199 8.23 25.70 -2.42
N LYS A 200 6.91 25.56 -2.61
CA LYS A 200 6.08 26.54 -3.34
C LYS A 200 5.37 27.46 -2.35
N PRO A 201 5.59 28.80 -2.39
CA PRO A 201 4.94 29.74 -1.49
C PRO A 201 3.41 29.65 -1.52
N GLY A 202 2.77 29.67 -0.36
CA GLY A 202 1.33 29.54 -0.21
C GLY A 202 0.79 28.12 -0.39
N VAL A 203 1.66 27.15 -0.66
CA VAL A 203 1.29 25.73 -0.77
C VAL A 203 1.84 24.96 0.41
N PHE A 204 0.95 24.28 1.09
CA PHE A 204 1.22 23.47 2.27
C PHE A 204 0.86 22.01 1.99
N ALA A 205 1.48 21.07 2.68
CA ALA A 205 1.17 19.65 2.55
C ALA A 205 1.23 18.93 3.90
N GLY A 206 0.48 17.85 4.05
CA GLY A 206 0.48 17.05 5.26
C GLY A 206 -0.23 15.71 5.12
N GLY A 207 -0.03 14.84 6.11
CA GLY A 207 -0.50 13.45 6.08
C GLY A 207 0.35 12.56 5.18
N ASP A 208 -0.21 11.45 4.71
CA ASP A 208 0.55 10.39 4.03
C ASP A 208 1.21 10.83 2.70
N ILE A 209 0.77 11.94 2.09
CA ILE A 209 1.46 12.51 0.92
C ILE A 209 2.85 13.07 1.27
N VAL A 210 3.12 13.32 2.54
CA VAL A 210 4.40 13.81 3.08
C VAL A 210 5.17 12.68 3.76
N THR A 211 4.51 11.95 4.66
CA THR A 211 5.16 10.98 5.55
C THR A 211 5.18 9.55 5.03
N GLY A 212 4.44 9.24 3.98
CA GLY A 212 4.07 7.88 3.64
C GLY A 212 2.92 7.38 4.54
N SER A 213 2.51 6.12 4.32
CA SER A 213 1.40 5.53 5.07
C SER A 213 1.66 5.54 6.57
N ALA A 214 0.85 6.29 7.30
CA ALA A 214 0.97 6.48 8.74
C ALA A 214 -0.40 6.32 9.44
N THR A 215 -0.57 6.93 10.62
CA THR A 215 -1.81 6.84 11.37
C THR A 215 -2.70 8.06 11.16
N VAL A 216 -4.01 7.87 11.34
CA VAL A 216 -5.00 8.97 11.27
C VAL A 216 -4.64 10.10 12.24
N ILE A 217 -4.16 9.78 13.46
CA ILE A 217 -3.76 10.78 14.46
C ILE A 217 -2.63 11.67 13.95
N LEU A 218 -1.63 11.09 13.29
CA LEU A 218 -0.51 11.85 12.70
C LEU A 218 -0.97 12.73 11.54
N ALA A 219 -1.87 12.23 10.69
CA ALA A 219 -2.45 13.02 9.60
C ALA A 219 -3.30 14.19 10.13
N MET A 220 -4.12 13.97 11.16
CA MET A 220 -4.88 15.03 11.83
C MET A 220 -3.95 16.08 12.46
N GLY A 221 -2.88 15.64 13.12
CA GLY A 221 -1.87 16.54 13.70
C GLY A 221 -1.20 17.41 12.63
N ALA A 222 -0.82 16.83 11.49
CA ALA A 222 -0.26 17.56 10.36
C ALA A 222 -1.25 18.60 9.80
N GLY A 223 -2.52 18.22 9.63
CA GLY A 223 -3.58 19.13 9.18
C GLY A 223 -3.77 20.32 10.12
N ARG A 224 -3.75 20.11 11.45
CA ARG A 224 -3.87 21.21 12.44
C ARG A 224 -2.68 22.15 12.40
N ARG A 225 -1.45 21.63 12.29
CA ARG A 225 -0.25 22.48 12.16
C ARG A 225 -0.32 23.32 10.88
N ALA A 226 -0.63 22.69 9.75
CA ALA A 226 -0.77 23.38 8.48
C ALA A 226 -1.87 24.46 8.51
N ALA A 227 -3.02 24.20 9.14
CA ALA A 227 -4.09 25.18 9.27
C ALA A 227 -3.64 26.43 10.04
N ASN A 228 -2.91 26.26 11.15
CA ASN A 228 -2.33 27.38 11.89
C ASN A 228 -1.33 28.16 11.03
N ALA A 229 -0.42 27.47 10.36
CA ALA A 229 0.58 28.09 9.50
C ALA A 229 -0.03 28.83 8.29
N ILE A 230 -1.09 28.28 7.69
CA ILE A 230 -1.86 28.95 6.62
C ILE A 230 -2.50 30.24 7.15
N ASN A 231 -3.11 30.20 8.34
CA ASN A 231 -3.73 31.36 8.95
C ASN A 231 -2.70 32.49 9.19
N ASP A 232 -1.52 32.16 9.67
CA ASP A 232 -0.45 33.15 9.90
C ASP A 232 0.14 33.64 8.57
N TYR A 233 0.31 32.79 7.56
CA TYR A 233 0.71 33.17 6.21
C TYR A 233 -0.27 34.17 5.57
N LEU A 234 -1.57 33.93 5.69
CA LEU A 234 -2.60 34.82 5.14
C LEU A 234 -2.63 36.18 5.85
N LYS A 235 -2.45 36.22 7.20
CA LYS A 235 -2.33 37.47 7.95
C LYS A 235 -1.14 38.29 7.49
N TRP A 236 0.04 37.64 7.34
CA TRP A 236 1.25 38.29 6.85
C TRP A 236 1.07 38.79 5.42
N LYS A 237 0.53 38.01 4.49
CA LYS A 237 0.27 38.38 3.11
C LYS A 237 -0.66 39.60 3.01
N HIS A 238 -1.73 39.64 3.79
CA HIS A 238 -2.64 40.78 3.85
C HIS A 238 -1.99 42.03 4.45
N TRP A 239 -1.08 41.87 5.39
CA TRP A 239 -0.30 42.96 5.95
C TRP A 239 0.67 43.54 4.91
N ASP A 240 1.41 42.65 4.22
CA ASP A 240 2.38 43.01 3.19
C ASP A 240 1.71 43.76 2.03
N MET A 241 0.60 43.27 1.51
CA MET A 241 -0.17 43.96 0.45
C MET A 241 -0.69 45.36 0.87
N ARG A 242 -1.01 45.57 2.14
CA ARG A 242 -1.49 46.87 2.64
C ARG A 242 -0.36 47.87 2.85
N ASN A 243 0.85 47.43 3.13
CA ASN A 243 1.95 48.28 3.51
C ASN A 243 2.97 48.48 2.37
N ASN A 244 3.07 47.54 1.42
CA ASN A 244 4.04 47.58 0.31
C ASN A 244 3.36 47.65 -1.06
N GLY A 245 2.03 47.82 -1.12
CA GLY A 245 1.21 47.90 -2.35
C GLY A 245 0.96 49.33 -2.82
N ASN A 246 1.98 50.20 -2.77
CA ASN A 246 1.97 51.52 -3.42
C ASN A 246 3.05 51.56 -4.50
#